data_c309aa0856d253ce671d0f9040f7cd53
#
_entry.id   c309aa0856d253ce671d0f9040f7cd53
#
_cell.length_a   1.000
_cell.length_b   1.000
_cell.length_c   1.000
_cell.angle_alpha   90.00
_cell.angle_beta   90.00
_cell.angle_gamma   90.00
#
_symmetry.space_group_name_H-M   'P 1'
#
loop_
_entity.id
_entity.type
_entity.pdbx_description
1 polymer ?
#
loop_
_entity_poly.entity_id
_entity_poly.type
_entity_poly.pdbx_seq_one_letter_code
_entity_poly.pdbx_strand_id
1 'polypeptide(L)'
;MNRKLLFIPLVLFLALAAALFWQLMRNAEGDDPTTLESALIGKPLPEFRLEALNTPGQTLDRRTLIDGKPLLLNVWATWCPTCRAEHQFLNGLAQQGVRVVGMNYKDDRQKAMSWLQRLGNPYRLSLYDG
;
A
#
# COMPACT_ATOMS: atom_id res chain seq x y z
N MET A 1 34.51 -19.78 -43.87
CA MET A 1 33.63 -19.49 -42.75
C MET A 1 33.03 -20.78 -42.23
N ASN A 2 33.32 -21.16 -41.02
CA ASN A 2 32.85 -22.45 -40.48
C ASN A 2 31.33 -22.44 -40.31
N ARG A 3 30.61 -23.26 -41.05
CA ARG A 3 29.14 -23.40 -40.99
C ARG A 3 28.64 -23.64 -39.55
N LYS A 4 29.47 -24.23 -38.69
CA LYS A 4 29.16 -24.44 -37.26
C LYS A 4 29.06 -23.14 -36.46
N LEU A 5 29.82 -22.10 -36.81
CA LEU A 5 29.77 -20.77 -36.16
C LEU A 5 28.45 -20.03 -36.41
N LEU A 6 27.79 -20.32 -37.55
CA LEU A 6 26.47 -19.72 -37.88
C LEU A 6 25.34 -20.22 -36.96
N PHE A 7 25.50 -21.39 -36.34
CA PHE A 7 24.49 -21.95 -35.43
C PHE A 7 24.62 -21.43 -33.99
N ILE A 8 25.78 -20.84 -33.62
CA ILE A 8 25.99 -20.33 -32.27
C ILE A 8 24.92 -19.30 -31.83
N PRO A 9 24.64 -18.25 -32.66
CA PRO A 9 23.61 -17.28 -32.24
C PRO A 9 22.21 -17.90 -32.13
N LEU A 10 21.92 -18.89 -33.02
CA LEU A 10 20.64 -19.60 -32.95
C LEU A 10 20.51 -20.43 -31.67
N VAL A 11 21.55 -21.14 -31.28
CA VAL A 11 21.58 -21.95 -30.04
C VAL A 11 21.45 -21.05 -28.81
N LEU A 12 22.18 -19.93 -28.79
CA LEU A 12 22.08 -18.94 -27.71
C LEU A 12 20.68 -18.34 -27.61
N PHE A 13 20.07 -18.01 -28.73
CA PHE A 13 18.69 -17.49 -28.75
C PHE A 13 17.68 -18.52 -28.22
N LEU A 14 17.79 -19.78 -28.66
CA LEU A 14 16.89 -20.84 -28.20
C LEU A 14 17.08 -21.14 -26.69
N ALA A 15 18.32 -21.10 -26.20
CA ALA A 15 18.62 -21.28 -24.78
C ALA A 15 18.02 -20.15 -23.94
N LEU A 16 18.17 -18.91 -24.40
CA LEU A 16 17.58 -17.74 -23.71
C LEU A 16 16.05 -17.80 -23.74
N ALA A 17 15.46 -18.10 -24.90
CA ALA A 17 14.01 -18.24 -25.04
C ALA A 17 13.46 -19.34 -24.11
N ALA A 18 14.13 -20.48 -24.01
CA ALA A 18 13.76 -21.56 -23.08
C ALA A 18 13.86 -21.13 -21.62
N ALA A 19 14.90 -20.40 -21.23
CA ALA A 19 15.08 -19.88 -19.89
C ALA A 19 14.00 -18.87 -19.50
N LEU A 20 13.68 -17.94 -20.42
CA LEU A 20 12.62 -16.94 -20.22
C LEU A 20 11.23 -17.59 -20.14
N PHE A 21 10.98 -18.58 -20.99
CA PHE A 21 9.73 -19.34 -20.97
C PHE A 21 9.56 -20.09 -19.65
N TRP A 22 10.62 -20.74 -19.17
CA TRP A 22 10.60 -21.42 -17.88
C TRP A 22 10.32 -20.46 -16.73
N GLN A 23 10.99 -19.30 -16.72
CA GLN A 23 10.73 -18.27 -15.71
C GLN A 23 9.27 -17.78 -15.76
N LEU A 24 8.72 -17.61 -16.97
CA LEU A 24 7.32 -17.22 -17.14
C LEU A 24 6.35 -18.26 -16.55
N MET A 25 6.63 -19.54 -16.78
CA MET A 25 5.83 -20.63 -16.22
C MET A 25 5.90 -20.66 -14.69
N ARG A 26 7.08 -20.46 -14.11
CA ARG A 26 7.24 -20.36 -12.65
C ARG A 26 6.46 -19.19 -12.05
N ASN A 27 6.50 -18.03 -12.70
CA ASN A 27 5.73 -16.86 -12.25
C ASN A 27 4.22 -17.14 -12.31
N ALA A 28 3.76 -17.89 -13.31
CA ALA A 28 2.36 -18.29 -13.43
C ALA A 28 1.91 -19.27 -12.33
N GLU A 29 2.84 -20.03 -11.76
CA GLU A 29 2.61 -20.96 -10.63
C GLU A 29 2.64 -20.25 -9.26
N GLY A 30 2.83 -18.93 -9.21
CA GLY A 30 2.79 -18.12 -7.99
C GLY A 30 4.16 -17.69 -7.45
N ASP A 31 5.24 -17.99 -8.14
CA ASP A 31 6.60 -17.56 -7.80
C ASP A 31 6.88 -16.16 -8.42
N ASP A 32 5.99 -15.21 -8.10
CA ASP A 32 6.04 -13.87 -8.68
C ASP A 32 7.08 -13.00 -7.95
N PRO A 33 8.18 -12.61 -8.61
CA PRO A 33 9.23 -11.78 -8.01
C PRO A 33 8.77 -10.36 -7.66
N THR A 34 7.59 -9.94 -8.13
CA THR A 34 7.00 -8.64 -7.78
C THR A 34 6.19 -8.69 -6.50
N THR A 35 5.87 -9.88 -5.99
CA THR A 35 5.15 -10.05 -4.74
C THR A 35 6.11 -9.88 -3.57
N LEU A 36 6.11 -8.71 -2.98
CA LEU A 36 6.86 -8.44 -1.75
C LEU A 36 6.07 -9.00 -0.56
N GLU A 37 6.55 -10.10 -0.01
CA GLU A 37 6.00 -10.58 1.26
C GLU A 37 6.32 -9.58 2.37
N SER A 38 5.27 -8.99 2.96
CA SER A 38 5.47 -8.10 4.09
C SER A 38 5.92 -8.89 5.32
N ALA A 39 7.04 -8.48 5.91
CA ALA A 39 7.52 -9.04 7.18
C ALA A 39 6.56 -8.79 8.36
N LEU A 40 5.49 -8.01 8.14
CA LEU A 40 4.49 -7.66 9.15
C LEU A 40 3.27 -8.58 9.12
N ILE A 41 3.13 -9.47 8.11
CA ILE A 41 2.01 -10.43 8.05
C ILE A 41 2.03 -11.32 9.30
N GLY A 42 0.88 -11.41 9.96
CA GLY A 42 0.71 -12.19 11.19
C GLY A 42 1.32 -11.57 12.45
N LYS A 43 1.90 -10.39 12.36
CA LYS A 43 2.40 -9.66 13.53
C LYS A 43 1.36 -8.71 14.07
N PRO A 44 1.29 -8.54 15.40
CA PRO A 44 0.38 -7.57 16.01
C PRO A 44 0.78 -6.14 15.63
N LEU A 45 -0.21 -5.27 15.53
CA LEU A 45 0.02 -3.84 15.41
C LEU A 45 0.86 -3.35 16.59
N PRO A 46 1.97 -2.62 16.38
CA PRO A 46 2.80 -2.10 17.47
C PRO A 46 2.03 -1.13 18.38
N GLU A 47 2.50 -0.96 19.59
CA GLU A 47 1.98 0.07 20.48
C GLU A 47 2.34 1.45 19.92
N PHE A 48 1.38 2.34 19.93
CA PHE A 48 1.56 3.75 19.56
C PHE A 48 0.65 4.64 20.41
N ARG A 49 0.97 5.92 20.39
CA ARG A 49 0.16 6.97 20.99
C ARG A 49 0.25 8.22 20.11
N LEU A 50 -0.83 8.53 19.42
CA LEU A 50 -0.91 9.66 18.50
C LEU A 50 -2.14 10.50 18.83
N GLU A 51 -2.12 11.76 18.43
CA GLU A 51 -3.29 12.62 18.54
C GLU A 51 -4.33 12.31 17.46
N ALA A 52 -5.58 12.62 17.76
CA ALA A 52 -6.62 12.67 16.73
C ALA A 52 -6.38 13.88 15.81
N LEU A 53 -6.53 13.69 14.50
CA LEU A 53 -6.36 14.76 13.53
C LEU A 53 -7.36 15.90 13.74
N ASN A 54 -8.61 15.54 13.96
CA ASN A 54 -9.74 16.48 14.08
C ASN A 54 -9.97 17.00 15.49
N THR A 55 -9.30 16.44 16.49
CA THR A 55 -9.47 16.84 17.90
C THR A 55 -8.10 16.94 18.58
N PRO A 56 -7.43 18.09 18.48
CA PRO A 56 -6.15 18.30 19.17
C PRO A 56 -6.26 18.02 20.67
N GLY A 57 -5.24 17.36 21.23
CA GLY A 57 -5.21 16.97 22.64
C GLY A 57 -5.91 15.64 22.94
N GLN A 58 -6.74 15.11 22.06
CA GLN A 58 -7.28 13.76 22.18
C GLN A 58 -6.25 12.75 21.71
N THR A 59 -5.77 11.91 22.62
CA THR A 59 -4.81 10.85 22.31
C THR A 59 -5.54 9.57 21.95
N LEU A 60 -5.10 8.95 20.86
CA LEU A 60 -5.54 7.66 20.35
C LEU A 60 -4.39 6.65 20.45
N ASP A 61 -4.72 5.44 20.82
CA ASP A 61 -3.76 4.35 20.96
C ASP A 61 -4.22 3.10 20.18
N ARG A 62 -3.42 2.07 20.24
CA ARG A 62 -3.74 0.78 19.62
C ARG A 62 -5.10 0.23 20.06
N ARG A 63 -5.46 0.38 21.35
CA ARG A 63 -6.72 -0.16 21.89
C ARG A 63 -7.94 0.53 21.29
N THR A 64 -7.80 1.80 20.94
CA THR A 64 -8.86 2.57 20.28
C THR A 64 -9.16 2.04 18.87
N LEU A 65 -8.16 1.49 18.18
CA LEU A 65 -8.30 0.96 16.83
C LEU A 65 -8.81 -0.47 16.80
N ILE A 66 -8.35 -1.30 17.75
CA ILE A 66 -8.58 -2.75 17.75
C ILE A 66 -9.83 -3.08 18.56
N ASP A 67 -10.88 -3.47 17.88
CA ASP A 67 -12.15 -3.93 18.48
C ASP A 67 -12.53 -5.36 18.03
N GLY A 68 -11.58 -6.13 17.51
CA GLY A 68 -11.80 -7.49 17.02
C GLY A 68 -12.39 -7.57 15.61
N LYS A 69 -12.63 -6.44 14.95
CA LYS A 69 -13.12 -6.39 13.56
C LYS A 69 -12.02 -5.97 12.60
N PRO A 70 -12.01 -6.46 11.36
CA PRO A 70 -11.05 -6.02 10.34
C PRO A 70 -11.16 -4.52 10.09
N LEU A 71 -10.01 -3.87 9.90
CA LEU A 71 -9.92 -2.48 9.49
C LEU A 71 -8.80 -2.30 8.45
N LEU A 72 -8.92 -1.28 7.62
CA LEU A 72 -7.91 -0.83 6.69
C LEU A 72 -7.25 0.42 7.28
N LEU A 73 -5.96 0.32 7.63
CA LEU A 73 -5.16 1.47 8.05
C LEU A 73 -4.45 2.05 6.81
N ASN A 74 -4.80 3.29 6.47
CA ASN A 74 -4.20 4.01 5.36
C ASN A 74 -3.30 5.13 5.86
N VAL A 75 -2.02 5.10 5.49
CA VAL A 75 -1.06 6.17 5.77
C VAL A 75 -1.07 7.14 4.60
N TRP A 76 -1.28 8.44 4.88
CA TRP A 76 -1.44 9.45 3.84
C TRP A 76 -0.91 10.81 4.27
N ALA A 77 -0.71 11.69 3.30
CA ALA A 77 -0.33 13.07 3.52
C ALA A 77 -0.80 13.97 2.37
N THR A 78 -0.93 15.27 2.61
CA THR A 78 -1.33 16.24 1.58
C THR A 78 -0.24 16.45 0.51
N TRP A 79 1.00 16.19 0.85
CA TRP A 79 2.15 16.28 -0.06
C TRP A 79 2.37 15.02 -0.92
N CYS A 80 1.56 13.97 -0.74
CA CYS A 80 1.71 12.68 -1.39
C CYS A 80 0.85 12.60 -2.67
N PRO A 81 1.44 12.57 -3.88
CA PRO A 81 0.68 12.55 -5.14
C PRO A 81 -0.16 11.28 -5.33
N THR A 82 0.37 10.10 -4.97
CA THR A 82 -0.34 8.82 -5.04
C THR A 82 -1.52 8.79 -4.09
N CYS A 83 -1.39 9.36 -2.90
CA CYS A 83 -2.50 9.49 -1.95
C CYS A 83 -3.68 10.28 -2.54
N ARG A 84 -3.37 11.30 -3.36
CA ARG A 84 -4.40 12.06 -4.08
C ARG A 84 -5.12 11.21 -5.12
N ALA A 85 -4.39 10.41 -5.86
CA ALA A 85 -4.96 9.52 -6.89
C ALA A 85 -5.86 8.43 -6.28
N GLU A 86 -5.49 7.91 -5.11
CA GLU A 86 -6.19 6.82 -4.43
C GLU A 86 -7.38 7.29 -3.58
N HIS A 87 -7.48 8.57 -3.27
CA HIS A 87 -8.41 9.10 -2.28
C HIS A 87 -9.89 8.80 -2.61
N GLN A 88 -10.27 8.92 -3.88
CA GLN A 88 -11.64 8.61 -4.32
C GLN A 88 -11.97 7.12 -4.22
N PHE A 89 -10.99 6.26 -4.43
CA PHE A 89 -11.15 4.82 -4.22
C PHE A 89 -11.42 4.51 -2.75
N LEU A 90 -10.69 5.15 -1.83
CA LEU A 90 -10.93 5.01 -0.39
C LEU A 90 -12.31 5.51 0.03
N ASN A 91 -12.78 6.63 -0.54
CA ASN A 91 -14.16 7.08 -0.35
C ASN A 91 -15.17 6.02 -0.78
N GLY A 92 -14.95 5.38 -1.92
CA GLY A 92 -15.79 4.29 -2.41
C GLY A 92 -15.80 3.07 -1.48
N LEU A 93 -14.65 2.68 -0.94
CA LEU A 93 -14.55 1.60 0.04
C LEU A 93 -15.31 1.91 1.33
N ALA A 94 -15.18 3.12 1.84
CA ALA A 94 -15.90 3.57 3.03
C ALA A 94 -17.43 3.55 2.82
N GLN A 95 -17.90 3.96 1.65
CA GLN A 95 -19.33 3.89 1.28
C GLN A 95 -19.85 2.45 1.20
N GLN A 96 -18.98 1.49 0.87
CA GLN A 96 -19.31 0.05 0.85
C GLN A 96 -19.27 -0.58 2.26
N GLY A 97 -18.98 0.18 3.29
CA GLY A 97 -18.95 -0.29 4.68
C GLY A 97 -17.58 -0.78 5.15
N VAL A 98 -16.53 -0.61 4.37
CA VAL A 98 -15.16 -0.90 4.81
C VAL A 98 -14.74 0.08 5.89
N ARG A 99 -14.23 -0.45 7.00
CA ARG A 99 -13.71 0.39 8.10
C ARG A 99 -12.33 0.92 7.73
N VAL A 100 -12.26 2.16 7.31
CA VAL A 100 -11.00 2.83 6.96
C VAL A 100 -10.58 3.76 8.09
N VAL A 101 -9.34 3.61 8.55
CA VAL A 101 -8.68 4.48 9.51
C VAL A 101 -7.55 5.19 8.80
N GLY A 102 -7.48 6.52 8.90
CA GLY A 102 -6.41 7.32 8.32
C GLY A 102 -5.32 7.62 9.35
N MET A 103 -4.05 7.53 8.93
CA MET A 103 -2.93 8.07 9.66
C MET A 103 -2.26 9.14 8.81
N ASN A 104 -2.45 10.40 9.18
CA ASN A 104 -1.80 11.53 8.52
C ASN A 104 -0.35 11.61 9.02
N TYR A 105 0.61 11.54 8.11
CA TYR A 105 2.02 11.36 8.43
C TYR A 105 2.83 12.58 8.00
N LYS A 106 3.56 13.18 8.97
CA LYS A 106 4.45 14.33 8.76
C LYS A 106 3.84 15.41 7.87
N ASP A 107 2.70 15.92 8.29
CA ASP A 107 1.90 16.86 7.51
C ASP A 107 1.43 18.03 8.38
N ASP A 108 0.95 19.08 7.74
CA ASP A 108 0.29 20.19 8.41
C ASP A 108 -1.17 19.84 8.71
N ARG A 109 -1.57 19.95 9.98
CA ARG A 109 -2.91 19.61 10.45
C ARG A 109 -4.01 20.35 9.70
N GLN A 110 -3.84 21.66 9.44
CA GLN A 110 -4.85 22.44 8.75
C GLN A 110 -4.97 22.05 7.29
N LYS A 111 -3.86 21.79 6.62
CA LYS A 111 -3.86 21.29 5.23
C LYS A 111 -4.56 19.93 5.15
N ALA A 112 -4.27 19.03 6.08
CA ALA A 112 -4.90 17.71 6.16
C ALA A 112 -6.42 17.83 6.38
N MET A 113 -6.87 18.68 7.30
CA MET A 113 -8.29 18.94 7.55
C MET A 113 -9.00 19.54 6.32
N SER A 114 -8.38 20.52 5.66
CA SER A 114 -8.90 21.12 4.42
C SER A 114 -8.99 20.13 3.28
N TRP A 115 -8.04 19.22 3.19
CA TRP A 115 -8.05 18.12 2.21
C TRP A 115 -9.29 17.24 2.38
N LEU A 116 -9.52 16.76 3.60
CA LEU A 116 -10.68 15.90 3.89
C LEU A 116 -12.01 16.61 3.66
N GLN A 117 -12.09 17.91 3.93
CA GLN A 117 -13.30 18.71 3.64
C GLN A 117 -13.57 18.82 2.14
N ARG A 118 -12.52 19.01 1.32
CA ARG A 118 -12.66 19.22 -0.13
C ARG A 118 -12.85 17.92 -0.91
N LEU A 119 -12.15 16.87 -0.52
CA LEU A 119 -12.09 15.60 -1.29
C LEU A 119 -12.95 14.49 -0.69
N GLY A 120 -13.58 14.74 0.43
CA GLY A 120 -14.32 13.73 1.20
C GLY A 120 -13.47 13.08 2.27
N ASN A 121 -14.11 12.57 3.31
CA ASN A 121 -13.45 11.92 4.43
C ASN A 121 -13.87 10.44 4.51
N PRO A 122 -13.03 9.51 4.00
CA PRO A 122 -13.30 8.08 4.07
C PRO A 122 -13.01 7.48 5.46
N TYR A 123 -12.32 8.24 6.33
CA TYR A 123 -11.78 7.72 7.57
C TYR A 123 -12.81 7.79 8.69
N ARG A 124 -13.09 6.66 9.30
CA ARG A 124 -13.89 6.57 10.52
C ARG A 124 -13.16 7.21 11.72
N LEU A 125 -11.84 7.11 11.71
CA LEU A 125 -10.94 7.67 12.71
C LEU A 125 -9.69 8.18 12.00
N SER A 126 -9.17 9.32 12.40
CA SER A 126 -7.96 9.89 11.82
C SER A 126 -6.92 10.15 12.91
N LEU A 127 -5.79 9.50 12.79
CA LEU A 127 -4.59 9.70 13.57
C LEU A 127 -3.75 10.82 12.95
N TYR A 128 -3.02 11.55 13.79
CA TYR A 128 -2.13 12.62 13.38
C TYR A 128 -0.72 12.37 13.91
N ASP A 129 0.24 12.24 13.00
CA ASP A 129 1.68 12.18 13.25
C ASP A 129 2.32 13.38 12.55
N GLY A 130 2.46 14.45 13.31
CA GLY A 130 2.96 15.76 12.82
C GLY A 130 4.47 15.90 12.72
#